data_14cf6c93236a14dd8a359a6e2b80740a
#
_entry.id   14cf6c93236a14dd8a359a6e2b80740a
#
_cell.length_a   1.000
_cell.length_b   1.000
_cell.length_c   1.000
_cell.angle_alpha   90.00
_cell.angle_beta   90.00
_cell.angle_gamma   90.00
#
_symmetry.space_group_name_H-M   'P 1'
#
loop_
_entity.id
_entity.type
_entity.pdbx_description
1 polymer ?
#
loop_
_entity_poly.entity_id
_entity_poly.type
_entity_poly.pdbx_seq_one_letter_code
_entity_poly.pdbx_strand_id
1 'polypeptide(L)'
;MSAAPGAPASAPSTAAASSAPSAPAGCRFLPDSQPAARPAPVPASEQPVRTGTVAVAVESSAGPVPLTLDRSRGACAVTSFVSLARAGYFDGTPCHRLTTAGIFVLQCGDPSGQGTGGPGYTINDEPPTDLPPGPSSSTVTYPRGTLAMAKTSAPDSGGSQFFLVYADSPLPPDYTVFGTVDAAGLATLDKIAAAGSDDSNGQGDGKPKTPVTLTSVKAS
;
A
#
# COMPACT_ATOMS: atom_id res chain seq x y z
N MET A 1 -75.12 -11.71 -17.39
CA MET A 1 -74.56 -11.21 -16.11
C MET A 1 -73.48 -12.20 -15.70
N SER A 2 -72.24 -11.89 -15.93
CA SER A 2 -71.14 -12.76 -15.47
C SER A 2 -69.99 -11.85 -15.02
N ALA A 3 -69.69 -11.90 -13.75
CA ALA A 3 -68.66 -11.09 -13.10
C ALA A 3 -67.28 -11.71 -13.35
N ALA A 4 -66.32 -10.90 -13.69
CA ALA A 4 -64.91 -11.26 -13.81
C ALA A 4 -64.24 -11.21 -12.42
N PRO A 5 -63.30 -12.13 -12.10
CA PRO A 5 -62.56 -12.10 -10.84
C PRO A 5 -61.39 -11.11 -10.93
N GLY A 6 -61.18 -10.36 -9.86
CA GLY A 6 -60.13 -9.37 -9.69
C GLY A 6 -58.74 -9.97 -9.59
N ALA A 7 -57.78 -9.23 -10.12
CA ALA A 7 -56.35 -9.55 -10.04
C ALA A 7 -55.77 -9.26 -8.64
N PRO A 8 -54.80 -10.07 -8.16
CA PRO A 8 -54.16 -9.82 -6.87
C PRO A 8 -53.13 -8.67 -6.96
N ALA A 9 -53.16 -7.82 -5.97
CA ALA A 9 -52.22 -6.71 -5.78
C ALA A 9 -50.79 -7.22 -5.51
N SER A 10 -49.82 -6.73 -6.29
CA SER A 10 -48.40 -6.97 -6.07
C SER A 10 -47.91 -6.21 -4.85
N ALA A 11 -47.32 -6.91 -3.90
CA ALA A 11 -46.67 -6.33 -2.74
C ALA A 11 -45.33 -5.68 -3.15
N PRO A 12 -44.91 -4.56 -2.52
CA PRO A 12 -43.61 -3.95 -2.78
C PRO A 12 -42.47 -4.82 -2.27
N SER A 13 -41.57 -5.16 -3.18
CA SER A 13 -40.30 -5.85 -2.86
C SER A 13 -39.38 -4.88 -2.14
N THR A 14 -39.16 -5.09 -0.86
CA THR A 14 -38.14 -4.39 -0.08
C THR A 14 -36.75 -4.85 -0.55
N ALA A 15 -36.07 -4.00 -1.33
CA ALA A 15 -34.66 -4.18 -1.65
C ALA A 15 -33.84 -4.13 -0.37
N ALA A 16 -33.25 -5.24 0.00
CA ALA A 16 -32.28 -5.31 1.08
C ALA A 16 -31.07 -4.46 0.69
N ALA A 17 -30.84 -3.37 1.41
CA ALA A 17 -29.62 -2.59 1.31
C ALA A 17 -28.46 -3.51 1.72
N SER A 18 -27.62 -3.87 0.75
CA SER A 18 -26.35 -4.54 0.99
C SER A 18 -25.44 -3.58 1.76
N SER A 19 -25.32 -3.77 3.06
CA SER A 19 -24.36 -3.04 3.87
C SER A 19 -22.95 -3.46 3.45
N ALA A 20 -22.20 -2.50 2.90
CA ALA A 20 -20.77 -2.67 2.68
C ALA A 20 -20.11 -3.10 4.02
N PRO A 21 -19.14 -4.03 3.99
CA PRO A 21 -18.45 -4.44 5.20
C PRO A 21 -17.79 -3.21 5.82
N SER A 22 -18.17 -2.87 7.06
CA SER A 22 -17.51 -1.84 7.84
C SER A 22 -16.04 -2.25 8.02
N ALA A 23 -15.12 -1.35 7.73
CA ALA A 23 -13.70 -1.57 8.03
C ALA A 23 -13.54 -2.02 9.49
N PRO A 24 -12.64 -2.96 9.79
CA PRO A 24 -12.48 -3.46 11.15
C PRO A 24 -12.14 -2.30 12.09
N ALA A 25 -12.78 -2.28 13.27
CA ALA A 25 -12.65 -1.19 14.23
C ALA A 25 -11.23 -1.05 14.82
N GLY A 26 -10.37 -2.05 14.64
CA GLY A 26 -9.00 -2.10 15.14
C GLY A 26 -8.02 -2.67 14.14
N CYS A 27 -6.72 -2.53 14.43
CA CYS A 27 -5.66 -3.17 13.68
C CYS A 27 -5.48 -4.62 14.13
N ARG A 28 -5.25 -5.50 13.18
CA ARG A 28 -4.86 -6.88 13.42
C ARG A 28 -3.44 -7.08 12.91
N PHE A 29 -2.57 -7.49 13.80
CA PHE A 29 -1.19 -7.87 13.50
C PHE A 29 -1.08 -9.37 13.74
N LEU A 30 -1.32 -10.16 12.70
CA LEU A 30 -1.37 -11.62 12.79
C LEU A 30 -0.03 -12.23 12.42
N PRO A 31 0.42 -13.30 13.10
CA PRO A 31 1.65 -13.99 12.69
C PRO A 31 1.60 -14.40 11.22
N ASP A 32 2.66 -14.08 10.48
CA ASP A 32 2.81 -14.55 9.10
C ASP A 32 3.23 -16.03 9.09
N SER A 33 2.87 -16.75 8.03
CA SER A 33 3.35 -18.10 7.76
C SER A 33 4.85 -18.13 7.43
N GLN A 34 5.39 -16.99 6.95
CA GLN A 34 6.81 -16.83 6.68
C GLN A 34 7.54 -16.20 7.87
N PRO A 35 8.76 -16.67 8.18
CA PRO A 35 9.56 -16.06 9.22
C PRO A 35 9.92 -14.62 8.86
N ALA A 36 10.13 -13.78 9.87
CA ALA A 36 10.57 -12.41 9.66
C ALA A 36 11.91 -12.37 8.91
N ALA A 37 11.99 -11.56 7.84
CA ALA A 37 13.23 -11.32 7.10
C ALA A 37 14.28 -10.58 7.97
N ARG A 38 13.79 -9.84 8.97
CA ARG A 38 14.56 -9.18 10.02
C ARG A 38 13.70 -9.14 11.28
N PRO A 39 14.26 -9.35 12.48
CA PRO A 39 13.50 -9.20 13.72
C PRO A 39 12.80 -7.85 13.80
N ALA A 40 11.52 -7.85 14.09
CA ALA A 40 10.70 -6.65 14.21
C ALA A 40 9.71 -6.79 15.36
N PRO A 41 9.46 -5.71 16.12
CA PRO A 41 8.41 -5.74 17.13
C PRO A 41 7.04 -5.74 16.43
N VAL A 42 6.13 -6.60 16.89
CA VAL A 42 4.71 -6.47 16.55
C VAL A 42 4.19 -5.21 17.25
N PRO A 43 3.46 -4.32 16.56
CA PRO A 43 2.90 -3.13 17.20
C PRO A 43 1.99 -3.50 18.38
N ALA A 44 2.16 -2.80 19.52
CA ALA A 44 1.42 -3.09 20.74
C ALA A 44 -0.04 -2.61 20.71
N SER A 45 -0.41 -1.76 19.76
CA SER A 45 -1.72 -1.11 19.71
C SER A 45 -2.60 -1.69 18.62
N GLU A 46 -3.67 -2.36 19.04
CA GLU A 46 -4.78 -2.75 18.16
C GLU A 46 -5.76 -1.59 17.91
N GLN A 47 -5.62 -0.50 18.67
CA GLN A 47 -6.43 0.72 18.55
C GLN A 47 -5.61 1.83 17.93
N PRO A 48 -5.61 2.00 16.60
CA PRO A 48 -4.77 2.96 15.94
C PRO A 48 -5.30 4.39 16.12
N VAL A 49 -4.39 5.35 16.14
CA VAL A 49 -4.76 6.75 15.94
C VAL A 49 -5.16 6.94 14.49
N ARG A 50 -6.39 7.42 14.24
CA ARG A 50 -6.98 7.52 12.90
C ARG A 50 -6.98 8.93 12.31
N THR A 51 -6.32 9.88 12.96
CA THR A 51 -6.27 11.27 12.52
C THR A 51 -4.86 11.83 12.58
N GLY A 52 -4.61 12.86 11.78
CA GLY A 52 -3.33 13.52 11.71
C GLY A 52 -2.31 12.78 10.85
N THR A 53 -1.18 13.43 10.67
CA THR A 53 -0.08 12.95 9.82
C THR A 53 1.17 12.65 10.65
N VAL A 54 2.11 11.91 10.04
CA VAL A 54 3.45 11.66 10.57
C VAL A 54 4.46 11.98 9.48
N ALA A 55 5.40 12.87 9.74
CA ALA A 55 6.52 13.09 8.84
C ALA A 55 7.54 11.96 9.02
N VAL A 56 8.07 11.46 7.89
CA VAL A 56 9.13 10.45 7.88
C VAL A 56 10.28 10.94 7.03
N ALA A 57 11.44 11.08 7.63
CA ALA A 57 12.68 11.31 6.93
C ALA A 57 13.20 9.96 6.40
N VAL A 58 13.27 9.83 5.09
CA VAL A 58 13.85 8.66 4.41
C VAL A 58 15.09 9.13 3.66
N GLU A 59 16.24 8.55 4.00
CA GLU A 59 17.47 8.68 3.24
C GLU A 59 17.71 7.41 2.43
N SER A 60 18.11 7.59 1.17
CA SER A 60 18.46 6.48 0.29
C SER A 60 19.80 6.72 -0.40
N SER A 61 20.39 5.66 -0.96
CA SER A 61 21.60 5.76 -1.77
C SER A 61 21.44 6.64 -3.02
N ALA A 62 20.19 6.91 -3.45
CA ALA A 62 19.88 7.77 -4.60
C ALA A 62 19.52 9.21 -4.20
N GLY A 63 19.40 9.50 -2.90
CA GLY A 63 19.00 10.79 -2.34
C GLY A 63 17.81 10.68 -1.38
N PRO A 64 17.36 11.80 -0.80
CA PRO A 64 16.25 11.81 0.14
C PRO A 64 14.91 11.48 -0.53
N VAL A 65 14.06 10.76 0.21
CA VAL A 65 12.68 10.43 -0.19
C VAL A 65 11.74 10.69 1.00
N PRO A 66 11.58 11.95 1.43
CA PRO A 66 10.72 12.25 2.57
C PRO A 66 9.27 11.89 2.27
N LEU A 67 8.59 11.37 3.32
CA LEU A 67 7.21 10.90 3.25
C LEU A 67 6.35 11.63 4.28
N THR A 68 5.09 11.82 3.94
CA THR A 68 4.04 12.23 4.87
C THR A 68 3.01 11.11 4.97
N LEU A 69 2.96 10.43 6.13
CA LEU A 69 1.98 9.39 6.38
C LEU A 69 0.65 10.01 6.82
N ASP A 70 -0.46 9.45 6.39
CA ASP A 70 -1.82 9.90 6.71
C ASP A 70 -2.60 8.79 7.42
N ARG A 71 -2.86 9.00 8.72
CA ARG A 71 -3.59 8.06 9.57
C ARG A 71 -5.06 7.92 9.18
N SER A 72 -5.63 8.91 8.51
CA SER A 72 -7.03 8.83 8.09
C SER A 72 -7.26 7.88 6.92
N ARG A 73 -6.22 7.61 6.14
CA ARG A 73 -6.27 6.76 4.95
C ARG A 73 -5.84 5.31 5.21
N GLY A 74 -4.93 5.09 6.16
CA GLY A 74 -4.40 3.77 6.46
C GLY A 74 -3.83 3.71 7.88
N ALA A 75 -4.71 3.77 8.88
CA ALA A 75 -4.30 3.86 10.28
C ALA A 75 -3.45 2.68 10.74
N CYS A 76 -3.78 1.46 10.31
CA CYS A 76 -3.05 0.25 10.65
C CYS A 76 -1.71 0.18 9.92
N ALA A 77 -1.71 0.53 8.63
CA ALA A 77 -0.49 0.63 7.84
C ALA A 77 0.48 1.67 8.43
N VAL A 78 -0.02 2.87 8.81
CA VAL A 78 0.79 3.91 9.48
C VAL A 78 1.33 3.41 10.81
N THR A 79 0.50 2.74 11.63
CA THR A 79 0.92 2.22 12.94
C THR A 79 2.06 1.20 12.79
N SER A 80 1.92 0.27 11.84
CA SER A 80 2.96 -0.72 11.53
C SER A 80 4.24 -0.04 11.01
N PHE A 81 4.11 0.81 10.00
CA PHE A 81 5.25 1.47 9.37
C PHE A 81 6.07 2.28 10.40
N VAL A 82 5.40 3.07 11.25
CA VAL A 82 6.07 3.86 12.30
C VAL A 82 6.77 2.96 13.32
N SER A 83 6.15 1.84 13.72
CA SER A 83 6.77 0.86 14.61
C SER A 83 8.05 0.28 14.00
N LEU A 84 7.98 -0.16 12.74
CA LEU A 84 9.11 -0.71 12.00
C LEU A 84 10.22 0.33 11.80
N ALA A 85 9.88 1.57 11.42
CA ALA A 85 10.84 2.66 11.25
C ALA A 85 11.59 2.98 12.55
N ARG A 86 10.87 3.04 13.68
CA ARG A 86 11.48 3.27 15.01
C ARG A 86 12.40 2.13 15.46
N ALA A 87 12.09 0.92 15.02
CA ALA A 87 12.94 -0.25 15.27
C ALA A 87 14.16 -0.35 14.32
N GLY A 88 14.31 0.58 13.35
CA GLY A 88 15.37 0.54 12.35
C GLY A 88 15.20 -0.60 11.34
N TYR A 89 13.98 -1.14 11.22
CA TYR A 89 13.69 -2.29 10.36
C TYR A 89 14.03 -2.02 8.88
N PHE A 90 13.82 -0.80 8.42
CA PHE A 90 14.07 -0.42 7.03
C PHE A 90 15.51 0.02 6.74
N ASP A 91 16.34 0.25 7.76
CA ASP A 91 17.72 0.72 7.56
C ASP A 91 18.54 -0.36 6.83
N GLY A 92 19.23 0.03 5.75
CA GLY A 92 19.98 -0.88 4.89
C GLY A 92 19.11 -1.78 3.99
N THR A 93 17.82 -1.49 3.83
CA THR A 93 16.90 -2.31 3.04
C THR A 93 16.91 -1.89 1.57
N PRO A 94 17.09 -2.82 0.61
CA PRO A 94 17.05 -2.49 -0.81
C PRO A 94 15.62 -2.26 -1.31
N CYS A 95 15.47 -1.42 -2.35
CA CYS A 95 14.26 -1.37 -3.16
C CYS A 95 14.43 -2.38 -4.31
N HIS A 96 13.71 -3.46 -4.22
CA HIS A 96 13.97 -4.68 -5.01
C HIS A 96 13.22 -4.72 -6.36
N ARG A 97 12.26 -3.79 -6.60
CA ARG A 97 11.48 -3.75 -7.85
C ARG A 97 11.21 -2.32 -8.29
N LEU A 98 11.41 -2.08 -9.59
CA LEU A 98 11.02 -0.87 -10.30
C LEU A 98 10.22 -1.26 -11.53
N THR A 99 9.03 -0.68 -11.71
CA THR A 99 8.24 -0.86 -12.93
C THR A 99 8.26 0.42 -13.75
N THR A 100 8.43 0.30 -15.07
CA THR A 100 8.56 1.41 -16.00
C THR A 100 7.58 1.32 -17.18
N ALA A 101 6.68 0.33 -17.13
CA ALA A 101 5.63 0.13 -18.12
C ALA A 101 4.34 -0.36 -17.43
N GLY A 102 3.19 0.12 -17.90
CA GLY A 102 1.86 -0.22 -17.36
C GLY A 102 1.57 0.45 -16.02
N ILE A 103 2.39 0.21 -15.02
CA ILE A 103 2.40 0.91 -13.73
C ILE A 103 3.79 1.48 -13.46
N PHE A 104 3.88 2.51 -12.62
CA PHE A 104 5.10 3.30 -12.42
C PHE A 104 5.40 3.41 -10.93
N VAL A 105 6.02 2.36 -10.38
CA VAL A 105 6.27 2.25 -8.94
C VAL A 105 7.69 1.81 -8.62
N LEU A 106 8.22 2.29 -7.50
CA LEU A 106 9.40 1.75 -6.83
C LEU A 106 8.94 1.01 -5.58
N GLN A 107 9.21 -0.29 -5.48
CA GLN A 107 8.82 -1.13 -4.34
C GLN A 107 10.02 -1.43 -3.45
N CYS A 108 9.83 -1.21 -2.13
CA CYS A 108 10.83 -1.35 -1.10
C CYS A 108 10.23 -2.08 0.13
N GLY A 109 10.99 -2.17 1.23
CA GLY A 109 10.47 -2.61 2.52
C GLY A 109 10.67 -4.08 2.84
N ASP A 110 11.40 -4.81 1.99
CA ASP A 110 11.86 -6.18 2.24
C ASP A 110 13.36 -6.20 2.54
N PRO A 111 13.79 -6.41 3.80
CA PRO A 111 15.21 -6.48 4.15
C PRO A 111 16.00 -7.57 3.43
N SER A 112 15.34 -8.63 2.96
CA SER A 112 15.99 -9.69 2.18
C SER A 112 16.29 -9.27 0.73
N GLY A 113 15.57 -8.25 0.21
CA GLY A 113 15.69 -7.81 -1.18
C GLY A 113 15.17 -8.81 -2.23
N GLN A 114 14.45 -9.86 -1.81
CA GLN A 114 13.90 -10.87 -2.69
C GLN A 114 12.45 -10.60 -3.12
N GLY A 115 11.78 -9.62 -2.47
CA GLY A 115 10.37 -9.30 -2.71
C GLY A 115 9.39 -10.25 -2.00
N THR A 116 9.90 -11.18 -1.18
CA THR A 116 9.10 -12.16 -0.44
C THR A 116 9.19 -11.99 1.07
N GLY A 117 10.12 -11.16 1.55
CA GLY A 117 10.33 -10.95 2.98
C GLY A 117 9.33 -9.97 3.60
N GLY A 118 9.11 -10.14 4.90
CA GLY A 118 8.20 -9.33 5.71
C GLY A 118 8.65 -9.28 7.17
N PRO A 119 7.86 -8.63 8.04
CA PRO A 119 8.21 -8.44 9.44
C PRO A 119 7.85 -9.64 10.33
N GLY A 120 7.35 -10.75 9.76
CA GLY A 120 6.86 -11.92 10.48
C GLY A 120 5.43 -11.78 10.97
N TYR A 121 4.72 -10.74 10.55
CA TYR A 121 3.29 -10.55 10.77
C TYR A 121 2.64 -9.86 9.57
N THR A 122 1.33 -10.03 9.43
CA THR A 122 0.50 -9.36 8.44
C THR A 122 -0.39 -8.31 9.07
N ILE A 123 -0.88 -7.37 8.25
CA ILE A 123 -1.78 -6.29 8.64
C ILE A 123 -3.08 -6.41 7.84
N ASN A 124 -4.21 -6.09 8.45
CA ASN A 124 -5.47 -6.00 7.72
C ASN A 124 -5.45 -4.90 6.66
N ASP A 125 -6.11 -5.17 5.54
CA ASP A 125 -6.26 -4.21 4.45
C ASP A 125 -7.16 -3.03 4.86
N GLU A 126 -6.81 -1.83 4.39
CA GLU A 126 -7.59 -0.60 4.48
C GLU A 126 -7.72 -0.02 3.05
N PRO A 127 -8.59 -0.64 2.19
CA PRO A 127 -8.66 -0.28 0.77
C PRO A 127 -9.08 1.17 0.57
N PRO A 128 -8.49 1.89 -0.41
CA PRO A 128 -8.86 3.27 -0.70
C PRO A 128 -10.25 3.34 -1.35
N THR A 129 -11.02 4.36 -0.97
CA THR A 129 -12.38 4.61 -1.50
C THR A 129 -12.49 5.92 -2.27
N ASP A 130 -11.41 6.70 -2.34
CA ASP A 130 -11.36 8.08 -2.83
C ASP A 130 -10.44 8.27 -4.05
N LEU A 131 -9.96 7.17 -4.66
CA LEU A 131 -9.08 7.26 -5.82
C LEU A 131 -9.88 7.49 -7.11
N PRO A 132 -9.32 8.24 -8.08
CA PRO A 132 -9.95 8.44 -9.39
C PRO A 132 -10.15 7.11 -10.12
N PRO A 133 -11.20 6.99 -10.97
CA PRO A 133 -11.38 5.83 -11.82
C PRO A 133 -10.14 5.56 -12.69
N GLY A 134 -9.82 4.29 -12.88
CA GLY A 134 -8.80 3.85 -13.81
C GLY A 134 -9.32 3.65 -15.22
N PRO A 135 -8.48 3.19 -16.15
CA PRO A 135 -8.85 2.96 -17.55
C PRO A 135 -9.81 1.77 -17.74
N SER A 136 -10.02 0.95 -16.72
CA SER A 136 -10.97 -0.17 -16.73
C SER A 136 -11.85 -0.16 -15.48
N SER A 137 -12.99 -0.87 -15.52
CA SER A 137 -13.90 -0.98 -14.37
C SER A 137 -13.32 -1.71 -13.16
N SER A 138 -12.21 -2.43 -13.33
CA SER A 138 -11.53 -3.17 -12.26
C SER A 138 -10.33 -2.41 -11.68
N THR A 139 -10.05 -1.20 -12.17
CA THR A 139 -8.89 -0.41 -11.73
C THR A 139 -9.30 0.99 -11.29
N VAL A 140 -8.48 1.54 -10.38
CA VAL A 140 -8.46 2.95 -10.01
C VAL A 140 -7.07 3.52 -10.34
N THR A 141 -6.96 4.83 -10.44
CA THR A 141 -5.67 5.48 -10.65
C THR A 141 -5.06 5.81 -9.29
N TYR A 142 -3.89 5.24 -9.00
CA TYR A 142 -3.04 5.69 -7.91
C TYR A 142 -2.20 6.86 -8.41
N PRO A 143 -2.48 8.10 -7.96
CA PRO A 143 -1.80 9.29 -8.49
C PRO A 143 -0.30 9.27 -8.17
N ARG A 144 0.47 9.95 -9.01
CA ARG A 144 1.87 10.27 -8.70
C ARG A 144 2.01 10.85 -7.30
N GLY A 145 2.96 10.35 -6.54
CA GLY A 145 3.21 10.73 -5.16
C GLY A 145 2.50 9.85 -4.13
N THR A 146 1.69 8.88 -4.54
CA THR A 146 1.05 7.94 -3.61
C THR A 146 2.07 7.02 -2.96
N LEU A 147 1.94 6.82 -1.64
CA LEU A 147 2.58 5.77 -0.87
C LEU A 147 1.54 4.73 -0.48
N ALA A 148 1.73 3.47 -0.88
CA ALA A 148 0.79 2.39 -0.61
C ALA A 148 1.47 1.11 -0.15
N MET A 149 0.73 0.27 0.62
CA MET A 149 1.20 -1.04 1.06
C MET A 149 1.19 -2.03 -0.09
N ALA A 150 2.28 -2.75 -0.25
CA ALA A 150 2.32 -3.93 -1.10
C ALA A 150 1.73 -5.14 -0.36
N LYS A 151 1.05 -6.01 -1.11
CA LYS A 151 0.44 -7.24 -0.61
C LYS A 151 0.41 -8.30 -1.71
N THR A 152 0.16 -9.54 -1.33
CA THR A 152 -0.14 -10.63 -2.27
C THR A 152 -1.61 -10.56 -2.73
N SER A 153 -2.06 -11.52 -3.53
CA SER A 153 -3.47 -11.64 -3.90
C SER A 153 -4.39 -12.04 -2.72
N ALA A 154 -3.81 -12.55 -1.62
CA ALA A 154 -4.58 -12.86 -0.43
C ALA A 154 -5.03 -11.57 0.29
N PRO A 155 -6.23 -11.52 0.87
CA PRO A 155 -6.64 -10.42 1.74
C PRO A 155 -5.77 -10.39 3.00
N ASP A 156 -5.62 -9.20 3.58
CA ASP A 156 -4.90 -8.97 4.84
C ASP A 156 -3.45 -9.51 4.83
N SER A 157 -2.79 -9.48 3.66
CA SER A 157 -1.42 -10.00 3.49
C SER A 157 -0.33 -8.92 3.42
N GLY A 158 -0.69 -7.66 3.66
CA GLY A 158 0.27 -6.58 3.81
C GLY A 158 1.21 -6.84 5.00
N GLY A 159 2.48 -6.44 4.89
CA GLY A 159 3.48 -6.62 5.95
C GLY A 159 4.36 -5.38 6.10
N SER A 160 5.60 -5.45 5.61
CA SER A 160 6.52 -4.30 5.62
C SER A 160 6.77 -3.71 4.24
N GLN A 161 6.41 -4.41 3.17
CA GLN A 161 6.67 -3.94 1.82
C GLN A 161 5.69 -2.82 1.44
N PHE A 162 6.19 -1.81 0.76
CA PHE A 162 5.43 -0.66 0.28
C PHE A 162 5.94 -0.23 -1.10
N PHE A 163 5.12 0.53 -1.81
CA PHE A 163 5.54 1.11 -3.08
C PHE A 163 5.25 2.61 -3.15
N LEU A 164 6.10 3.28 -3.91
CA LEU A 164 6.11 4.72 -4.16
C LEU A 164 5.73 4.94 -5.62
N VAL A 165 4.62 5.62 -5.86
CA VAL A 165 4.10 5.89 -7.21
C VAL A 165 4.76 7.12 -7.78
N TYR A 166 5.58 6.99 -8.83
CA TYR A 166 6.28 8.12 -9.45
C TYR A 166 5.61 8.67 -10.72
N ALA A 167 4.60 7.98 -11.26
CA ALA A 167 3.66 8.46 -12.26
C ALA A 167 2.32 7.74 -12.07
N ASP A 168 1.22 8.34 -12.52
CA ASP A 168 -0.12 7.80 -12.38
C ASP A 168 -0.18 6.33 -12.81
N SER A 169 -0.69 5.47 -11.93
CA SER A 169 -0.62 4.02 -12.11
C SER A 169 -1.99 3.39 -11.92
N PRO A 170 -2.53 2.72 -12.98
CA PRO A 170 -3.79 2.01 -12.87
C PRO A 170 -3.57 0.66 -12.16
N LEU A 171 -4.18 0.50 -11.00
CA LEU A 171 -4.11 -0.71 -10.18
C LEU A 171 -5.51 -1.06 -9.64
N PRO A 172 -5.77 -2.32 -9.25
CA PRO A 172 -6.95 -2.65 -8.46
C PRO A 172 -7.04 -1.81 -7.18
N PRO A 173 -8.24 -1.48 -6.67
CA PRO A 173 -8.43 -0.67 -5.45
C PRO A 173 -8.15 -1.44 -4.15
N ASP A 174 -7.15 -2.32 -4.15
CA ASP A 174 -6.87 -3.28 -3.07
C ASP A 174 -5.68 -2.88 -2.19
N TYR A 175 -4.88 -1.90 -2.65
CA TYR A 175 -3.65 -1.53 -1.96
C TYR A 175 -3.90 -0.35 -1.02
N THR A 176 -3.75 -0.57 0.27
CA THR A 176 -3.92 0.46 1.30
C THR A 176 -3.03 1.67 1.01
N VAL A 177 -3.64 2.82 0.73
CA VAL A 177 -2.93 4.10 0.65
C VAL A 177 -2.76 4.63 2.06
N PHE A 178 -1.53 4.92 2.47
CA PHE A 178 -1.27 5.38 3.83
C PHE A 178 -0.37 6.61 3.92
N GLY A 179 -0.09 7.26 2.79
CA GLY A 179 0.68 8.50 2.76
C GLY A 179 1.03 8.99 1.37
N THR A 180 1.93 9.94 1.35
CA THR A 180 2.44 10.59 0.12
C THR A 180 3.94 10.77 0.18
N VAL A 181 4.54 10.88 -1.00
CA VAL A 181 5.93 11.26 -1.23
C VAL A 181 6.00 12.76 -1.43
N ASP A 182 6.87 13.45 -0.73
CA ASP A 182 7.04 14.89 -0.85
C ASP A 182 7.78 15.26 -2.16
N ALA A 183 7.76 16.54 -2.55
CA ALA A 183 8.33 17.01 -3.81
C ALA A 183 9.82 16.65 -3.98
N ALA A 184 10.61 16.71 -2.92
CA ALA A 184 12.02 16.32 -2.94
C ALA A 184 12.19 14.82 -3.22
N GLY A 185 11.33 13.99 -2.62
CA GLY A 185 11.29 12.55 -2.85
C GLY A 185 10.89 12.21 -4.28
N LEU A 186 9.90 12.92 -4.83
CA LEU A 186 9.49 12.74 -6.22
C LEU A 186 10.64 13.04 -7.19
N ALA A 187 11.45 14.07 -6.94
CA ALA A 187 12.62 14.37 -7.75
C ALA A 187 13.70 13.25 -7.68
N THR A 188 13.81 12.59 -6.52
CA THR A 188 14.69 11.41 -6.37
C THR A 188 14.13 10.21 -7.12
N LEU A 189 12.82 9.94 -7.03
CA LEU A 189 12.15 8.86 -7.75
C LEU A 189 12.27 9.02 -9.27
N ASP A 190 12.16 10.25 -9.80
CA ASP A 190 12.33 10.53 -11.22
C ASP A 190 13.73 10.16 -11.73
N LYS A 191 14.78 10.43 -10.95
CA LYS A 191 16.15 10.04 -11.27
C LYS A 191 16.33 8.52 -11.29
N ILE A 192 15.73 7.82 -10.32
CA ILE A 192 15.74 6.36 -10.26
C ILE A 192 15.02 5.78 -11.48
N ALA A 193 13.83 6.29 -11.79
CA ALA A 193 13.03 5.84 -12.92
C ALA A 193 13.70 6.10 -14.27
N ALA A 194 14.38 7.23 -14.43
CA ALA A 194 15.12 7.57 -15.64
C ALA A 194 16.29 6.60 -15.93
N ALA A 195 16.87 5.98 -14.90
CA ALA A 195 17.89 4.94 -15.07
C ALA A 195 17.29 3.61 -15.57
N GLY A 196 15.99 3.38 -15.34
CA GLY A 196 15.24 2.21 -15.79
C GLY A 196 15.39 0.97 -14.91
N SER A 197 14.63 -0.08 -15.26
CA SER A 197 14.71 -1.41 -14.65
C SER A 197 15.63 -2.33 -15.47
N ASP A 198 16.09 -3.41 -14.82
CA ASP A 198 16.91 -4.45 -15.49
C ASP A 198 16.04 -5.46 -16.26
N ASP A 199 14.72 -5.28 -16.24
CA ASP A 199 13.73 -6.12 -16.90
C ASP A 199 13.78 -7.61 -16.49
N SER A 200 14.32 -7.90 -15.31
CA SER A 200 14.48 -9.28 -14.81
C SER A 200 13.16 -10.02 -14.55
N ASN A 201 12.05 -9.28 -14.39
CA ASN A 201 10.70 -9.83 -14.23
C ASN A 201 9.87 -9.75 -15.54
N GLY A 202 10.44 -9.19 -16.61
CA GLY A 202 9.78 -8.91 -17.88
C GLY A 202 9.97 -7.47 -18.31
N GLN A 203 9.63 -7.15 -19.55
CA GLN A 203 9.83 -5.82 -20.11
C GLN A 203 9.18 -4.72 -19.25
N GLY A 204 9.99 -3.79 -18.78
CA GLY A 204 9.54 -2.69 -17.91
C GLY A 204 9.29 -3.09 -16.45
N ASP A 205 9.73 -4.26 -16.00
CA ASP A 205 9.62 -4.75 -14.63
C ASP A 205 10.90 -5.49 -14.21
N GLY A 206 11.51 -5.08 -13.13
CA GLY A 206 12.72 -5.69 -12.61
C GLY A 206 13.33 -4.91 -11.47
N LYS A 207 14.60 -5.13 -11.20
CA LYS A 207 15.34 -4.32 -10.23
C LYS A 207 15.70 -2.96 -10.83
N PRO A 208 15.80 -1.88 -10.02
CA PRO A 208 16.39 -0.64 -10.50
C PRO A 208 17.80 -0.90 -11.07
N LYS A 209 18.10 -0.44 -12.30
CA LYS A 209 19.45 -0.57 -12.89
C LYS A 209 20.51 0.09 -12.02
N THR A 210 20.19 1.21 -11.39
CA THR A 210 20.99 1.78 -10.32
C THR A 210 20.44 1.28 -9.01
N PRO A 211 21.15 0.41 -8.26
CA PRO A 211 20.64 -0.14 -7.00
C PRO A 211 20.28 0.97 -6.00
N VAL A 212 19.10 0.84 -5.41
CA VAL A 212 18.58 1.78 -4.40
C VAL A 212 18.47 1.06 -3.07
N THR A 213 19.08 1.65 -2.03
CA THR A 213 19.02 1.15 -0.66
C THR A 213 18.51 2.26 0.25
N LEU A 214 17.54 1.96 1.09
CA LEU A 214 17.09 2.83 2.16
C LEU A 214 18.17 2.82 3.26
N THR A 215 18.91 3.92 3.41
CA THR A 215 20.03 3.99 4.37
C THR A 215 19.56 4.36 5.77
N SER A 216 18.46 5.12 5.88
CA SER A 216 17.83 5.48 7.15
C SER A 216 16.36 5.82 6.95
N VAL A 217 15.49 5.36 7.86
CA VAL A 217 14.06 5.69 7.88
C VAL A 217 13.68 6.10 9.30
N LYS A 218 13.33 7.39 9.51
CA LYS A 218 13.04 7.97 10.83
C LYS A 218 11.67 8.63 10.84
N ALA A 219 10.76 8.09 11.66
CA ALA A 219 9.43 8.66 11.90
C ALA A 219 9.49 9.62 13.09
N SER A 220 8.93 10.82 12.90
CA SER A 220 8.82 11.86 13.94
C SER A 220 7.73 11.54 14.98
#